data_e6c433cbd8642b9cd07d3083d73dac33
#
_entry.id   e6c433cbd8642b9cd07d3083d73dac33
#
_cell.length_a   1.000
_cell.length_b   1.000
_cell.length_c   1.000
_cell.angle_alpha   90.00
_cell.angle_beta   90.00
_cell.angle_gamma   90.00
#
_symmetry.space_group_name_H-M   'P 1'
#
loop_
_entity.id
_entity.type
_entity.pdbx_description
1 polymer ?
#
loop_
_entity_poly.entity_id
_entity_poly.type
_entity_poly.pdbx_seq_one_letter_code
_entity_poly.pdbx_strand_id
1 'polypeptide(L)' 'SSRNVPPLFNFYKCGLRDGDELVCIEDPSIVAVVAAEHKVLYNNELTSLTAIMKKLKGCSNISGPSYFTYKGKAIV' A
#
# COMPACT_ATOMS: atom_id res chain seq x y z
N SER A 1 18.22 19.90 -1.76
CA SER A 1 17.51 20.11 -2.96
C SER A 1 16.11 20.59 -2.71
N SER A 2 15.65 21.45 -3.53
CA SER A 2 14.39 22.14 -3.34
C SER A 2 13.26 21.53 -4.16
N ARG A 3 13.22 20.26 -4.22
CA ARG A 3 12.17 19.59 -4.99
C ARG A 3 10.84 19.66 -4.28
N ASN A 4 9.82 19.94 -5.05
CA ASN A 4 8.45 19.92 -4.56
C ASN A 4 7.78 18.59 -4.85
N VAL A 5 8.51 17.52 -4.66
CA VAL A 5 8.01 16.18 -4.87
C VAL A 5 7.49 15.66 -3.53
N PRO A 6 6.23 15.22 -3.45
CA PRO A 6 5.75 14.67 -2.20
C PRO A 6 6.51 13.39 -1.85
N PRO A 7 6.76 13.14 -0.58
CA PRO A 7 7.46 11.93 -0.17
C PRO A 7 6.63 10.70 -0.49
N LEU A 8 7.30 9.60 -0.78
CA LEU A 8 6.64 8.33 -0.95
C LEU A 8 6.01 7.91 0.37
N PHE A 9 4.89 7.20 0.29
CA PHE A 9 4.25 6.66 1.47
C PHE A 9 5.18 5.65 2.13
N ASN A 10 5.46 5.85 3.41
CA ASN A 10 6.40 5.01 4.14
C ASN A 10 5.65 4.25 5.22
N PHE A 11 5.60 2.93 5.09
CA PHE A 11 4.88 2.08 6.03
C PHE A 11 5.46 2.16 7.43
N TYR A 12 6.78 2.24 7.54
CA TYR A 12 7.43 2.28 8.86
C TYR A 12 7.08 3.57 9.62
N LYS A 13 6.90 4.66 8.90
CA LYS A 13 6.51 5.93 9.53
C LYS A 13 5.08 5.91 10.04
N CYS A 14 4.26 5.01 9.51
CA CYS A 14 2.89 4.85 9.96
C CYS A 14 2.77 3.85 11.10
N GLY A 15 3.89 3.31 11.56
CA GLY A 15 3.88 2.32 12.62
C GLY A 15 3.78 0.89 12.12
N LEU A 16 3.83 0.68 10.83
CA LEU A 16 3.80 -0.64 10.25
C LEU A 16 5.21 -1.24 10.19
N ARG A 17 5.27 -2.56 10.11
CA ARG A 17 6.53 -3.29 10.04
C ARG A 17 6.43 -4.37 8.98
N ASP A 18 7.58 -4.95 8.64
CA ASP A 18 7.61 -6.10 7.75
C ASP A 18 6.75 -7.21 8.32
N GLY A 19 5.89 -7.77 7.49
CA GLY A 19 4.99 -8.84 7.91
C GLY A 19 3.61 -8.38 8.32
N ASP A 20 3.38 -7.08 8.45
CA ASP A 20 2.05 -6.56 8.74
C ASP A 20 1.16 -6.70 7.51
N GLU A 21 -0.08 -7.10 7.74
CA GLU A 21 -1.04 -7.33 6.65
C GLU A 21 -1.97 -6.15 6.48
N LEU A 22 -2.12 -5.74 5.23
CA LEU A 22 -3.04 -4.67 4.86
C LEU A 22 -4.15 -5.25 4.01
N VAL A 23 -5.37 -4.84 4.29
CA VAL A 23 -6.56 -5.37 3.62
C VAL A 23 -7.18 -4.27 2.78
N CYS A 24 -7.53 -4.61 1.54
CA CYS A 24 -8.17 -3.66 0.64
C CYS A 24 -9.60 -3.37 1.13
N ILE A 25 -9.95 -2.09 1.17
CA ILE A 25 -11.28 -1.67 1.61
C ILE A 25 -12.36 -2.18 0.66
N GLU A 26 -12.09 -2.11 -0.64
CA GLU A 26 -13.08 -2.50 -1.65
C GLU A 26 -13.14 -4.00 -1.88
N ASP A 27 -12.05 -4.70 -1.56
CA ASP A 27 -12.00 -6.15 -1.77
C ASP A 27 -11.20 -6.78 -0.63
N PRO A 28 -11.87 -7.25 0.42
CA PRO A 28 -11.18 -7.84 1.57
C PRO A 28 -10.38 -9.10 1.25
N SER A 29 -10.61 -9.70 0.09
CA SER A 29 -9.81 -10.86 -0.32
C SER A 29 -8.41 -10.46 -0.76
N ILE A 30 -8.19 -9.17 -1.02
CA ILE A 30 -6.87 -8.67 -1.38
C ILE A 30 -6.14 -8.28 -0.11
N VAL A 31 -5.11 -9.05 0.23
CA VAL A 31 -4.30 -8.81 1.42
C VAL A 31 -2.86 -8.62 0.97
N ALA A 32 -2.28 -7.50 1.33
CA ALA A 32 -0.89 -7.19 1.01
C ALA A 32 -0.08 -7.18 2.29
N VAL A 33 1.08 -7.83 2.27
CA VAL A 33 1.96 -7.92 3.44
C VAL A 33 3.11 -6.96 3.27
N VAL A 34 3.36 -6.13 4.27
CA VAL A 34 4.47 -5.17 4.22
C VAL A 34 5.78 -5.93 4.11
N ALA A 35 6.53 -5.65 3.06
CA ALA A 35 7.82 -6.29 2.82
C ALA A 35 8.98 -5.32 2.92
N ALA A 36 8.73 -4.03 2.71
CA ALA A 36 9.73 -2.99 2.82
C ALA A 36 9.02 -1.66 3.10
N GLU A 37 9.78 -0.59 3.24
CA GLU A 37 9.17 0.69 3.59
C GLU A 37 8.19 1.21 2.53
N HIS A 38 8.38 0.81 1.28
CA HIS A 38 7.48 1.23 0.18
C HIS A 38 6.93 0.07 -0.61
N LYS A 39 7.25 -1.16 -0.22
CA LYS A 39 6.87 -2.35 -0.97
C LYS A 39 6.07 -3.32 -0.14
N VAL A 40 5.21 -4.05 -0.80
CA VAL A 40 4.42 -5.10 -0.16
C VAL A 40 4.54 -6.38 -0.98
N LEU A 41 4.23 -7.48 -0.31
CA LEU A 41 4.18 -8.78 -0.97
C LEU A 41 2.72 -9.15 -1.16
N TYR A 42 2.34 -9.41 -2.40
CA TYR A 42 0.98 -9.81 -2.73
C TYR A 42 1.05 -10.95 -3.73
N ASN A 43 0.37 -12.05 -3.40
CA ASN A 43 0.33 -13.23 -4.26
C ASN A 43 1.74 -13.73 -4.59
N ASN A 44 2.63 -13.73 -3.60
CA ASN A 44 4.03 -14.13 -3.72
C ASN A 44 4.83 -13.24 -4.68
N GLU A 45 4.38 -12.02 -4.86
CA GLU A 45 5.05 -11.08 -5.76
C GLU A 45 5.31 -9.77 -5.04
N LEU A 46 6.53 -9.26 -5.17
CA LEU A 46 6.89 -7.98 -4.56
C LEU A 46 6.31 -6.86 -5.43
N THR A 47 5.46 -6.03 -4.82
CA THR A 47 4.76 -4.97 -5.54
C THR A 47 4.53 -3.80 -4.60
N SER A 48 3.59 -2.92 -4.93
CA SER A 48 3.20 -1.82 -4.06
C SER A 48 1.69 -1.70 -4.05
N LEU A 49 1.15 -1.00 -3.04
CA LEU A 49 -0.29 -0.81 -2.94
C LEU A 49 -0.84 -0.09 -4.16
N THR A 50 -0.12 0.92 -4.63
CA THR A 50 -0.52 1.66 -5.83
C THR A 50 -0.56 0.74 -7.05
N ALA A 51 0.46 -0.11 -7.21
CA ALA A 51 0.50 -1.05 -8.33
C ALA A 51 -0.66 -2.04 -8.30
N ILE A 52 -0.98 -2.54 -7.10
CA ILE A 52 -2.12 -3.44 -6.93
C ILE A 52 -3.41 -2.76 -7.37
N MET A 53 -3.63 -1.53 -6.91
CA MET A 53 -4.86 -0.83 -7.24
C MET A 53 -4.94 -0.40 -8.70
N LYS A 54 -3.82 -0.04 -9.30
CA LYS A 54 -3.78 0.26 -10.73
C LYS A 54 -4.21 -0.94 -11.56
N LYS A 55 -3.74 -2.11 -11.17
CA LYS A 55 -4.08 -3.35 -11.87
C LYS A 55 -5.54 -3.72 -11.64
N LEU A 56 -6.03 -3.51 -10.43
CA LEU A 56 -7.39 -3.86 -10.07
C LEU A 56 -8.42 -2.94 -10.74
N LYS A 57 -8.16 -1.64 -10.73
CA LYS A 57 -9.10 -0.65 -11.26
C LYS A 57 -8.81 -0.21 -12.68
N GLY A 58 -7.63 -0.51 -13.19
CA GLY A 58 -7.23 -0.10 -14.53
C GLY A 58 -7.01 1.39 -14.68
N CYS A 59 -6.82 2.11 -13.58
CA CYS A 59 -6.58 3.55 -13.59
C CYS A 59 -5.10 3.84 -13.36
N SER A 60 -4.58 4.85 -14.03
CA SER A 60 -3.19 5.24 -13.84
C SER A 60 -3.02 6.27 -12.71
N ASN A 61 -4.08 6.98 -12.39
CA ASN A 61 -4.03 8.02 -11.37
C ASN A 61 -4.82 7.57 -10.14
N ILE A 62 -4.15 6.81 -9.28
CA ILE A 62 -4.81 6.23 -8.11
C ILE A 62 -3.84 6.21 -6.93
N SER A 63 -4.38 6.45 -5.74
CA SER A 63 -3.60 6.40 -4.51
C SER A 63 -3.83 5.06 -3.83
N GLY A 64 -2.85 4.16 -3.93
CA GLY A 64 -2.96 2.81 -3.37
C GLY A 64 -3.21 2.79 -1.87
N PRO A 65 -2.43 3.53 -1.06
CA PRO A 65 -2.60 3.46 0.40
C PRO A 65 -3.98 3.88 0.90
N SER A 66 -4.70 4.73 0.17
CA SER A 66 -6.04 5.12 0.62
C SER A 66 -7.07 4.01 0.50
N TYR A 67 -6.75 2.95 -0.21
CA TYR A 67 -7.66 1.81 -0.39
C TYR A 67 -7.34 0.66 0.53
N PHE A 68 -6.39 0.82 1.44
CA PHE A 68 -6.00 -0.24 2.34
C PHE A 68 -6.09 0.20 3.80
N THR A 69 -6.38 -0.78 4.65
CA THR A 69 -6.44 -0.54 6.10
C THR A 69 -5.59 -1.57 6.81
N TYR A 70 -5.16 -1.21 8.02
CA TYR A 70 -4.43 -2.11 8.88
C TYR A 70 -5.29 -2.40 10.11
N LYS A 71 -5.71 -3.65 10.26
CA LYS A 71 -6.59 -4.07 11.35
C LYS A 71 -7.85 -3.22 11.43
N GLY A 72 -8.39 -2.87 10.26
CA GLY A 72 -9.61 -2.08 10.18
C GLY A 72 -9.42 -0.59 10.31
N LYS A 73 -8.19 -0.11 10.39
CA LYS A 73 -7.90 1.32 10.54
C LYS A 73 -7.20 1.85 9.31
N ALA A 74 -7.57 3.05 8.91
CA ALA A 74 -6.92 3.70 7.78
C ALA A 74 -5.44 3.94 8.08
N ILE A 75 -4.59 3.75 7.08
CA ILE A 75 -3.15 3.96 7.22
C ILE A 75 -2.69 5.32 6.69
N VAL A 76 -3.59 6.06 6.09
CA VAL A 76 -3.31 7.43 5.64
C VAL A 76 -4.29 8.39 6.29
#